data_bcd945773e0e87cf7fbf41462cd64a5d
#
_entry.id   bcd945773e0e87cf7fbf41462cd64a5d
#
_cell.length_a   1.000
_cell.length_b   1.000
_cell.length_c   1.000
_cell.angle_alpha   90.00
_cell.angle_beta   90.00
_cell.angle_gamma   90.00
#
_symmetry.space_group_name_H-M   'P 1'
#
loop_
_entity.id
_entity.type
_entity.pdbx_description
1 polymer ?
#
loop_
_entity_poly.entity_id
_entity_poly.type
_entity_poly.pdbx_seq_one_letter_code
_entity_poly.pdbx_strand_id
1 'polypeptide(L)'
;MRDITIKKKISTIGYVNKIRDNILSVRRKSLAPLYNALKAADCVVCGGSGRSLHSLNAAMSQIALSQLGWRNKVVITPDDPGFPGKNMYDAAADLQRRYKKILLLMNSGSGYSDDPLVMAQDLARYIEDNNTSKFTMGLMTSGLESPLAQITRQYGHVVHIKGRGKSKPSFEYSETGMMGDVFELGTLQLLCMMIEAIFRNLEANDVFKLCKEEFDKIGAMMDTNIKSETYTKLVDLLEKRTDVFVGGKGTAGEIAKMTGIRLFHIKSFLGDNVYVTRGVNTPRPRAGDLEILMSFTGETKPVNTWCDVMKKFNGKVLSITTNKESSLAKKSDFNIILDEEIIKGTPRRFYTRAAYVLSPLPVKLAERLAQRGLNLPEYIISWYHSVTQ
;
A
#
# COMPACT_ATOMS: atom_id res chain seq x y z
N MET A 1 -36.47 7.90 -15.46
CA MET A 1 -36.02 6.64 -14.85
C MET A 1 -34.51 6.57 -14.95
N ARG A 2 -33.78 6.58 -13.83
CA ARG A 2 -32.33 6.39 -13.88
C ARG A 2 -32.11 4.87 -14.02
N ASP A 3 -31.53 4.44 -15.12
CA ASP A 3 -31.07 3.07 -15.30
C ASP A 3 -30.14 2.69 -14.15
N ILE A 4 -30.65 1.91 -13.21
CA ILE A 4 -29.84 1.27 -12.18
C ILE A 4 -29.16 0.09 -12.88
N THR A 5 -28.10 0.40 -13.63
CA THR A 5 -27.22 -0.67 -14.12
C THR A 5 -26.58 -1.30 -12.89
N ILE A 6 -27.08 -2.46 -12.49
CA ILE A 6 -26.48 -3.26 -11.41
C ILE A 6 -25.05 -3.56 -11.83
N LYS A 7 -24.10 -2.85 -11.24
CA LYS A 7 -22.68 -3.06 -11.50
C LYS A 7 -22.34 -4.50 -11.12
N LYS A 8 -21.86 -5.28 -12.08
CA LYS A 8 -21.45 -6.68 -11.88
C LYS A 8 -20.41 -6.72 -10.74
N LYS A 9 -20.70 -7.45 -9.66
CA LYS A 9 -19.74 -7.73 -8.59
C LYS A 9 -18.56 -8.52 -9.15
N ILE A 10 -17.33 -8.12 -8.79
CA ILE A 10 -16.10 -8.83 -9.18
C ILE A 10 -15.62 -9.78 -8.08
N SER A 11 -16.07 -9.59 -6.85
CA SER A 11 -15.72 -10.41 -5.69
C SER A 11 -16.90 -10.53 -4.74
N THR A 12 -16.92 -11.61 -3.98
CA THR A 12 -17.82 -11.82 -2.83
C THR A 12 -17.46 -10.91 -1.66
N ILE A 13 -16.27 -10.30 -1.67
CA ILE A 13 -15.79 -9.35 -0.66
C ILE A 13 -16.25 -7.95 -1.05
N GLY A 14 -17.20 -7.38 -0.31
CA GLY A 14 -17.86 -6.13 -0.65
C GLY A 14 -16.93 -4.94 -0.78
N TYR A 15 -15.94 -4.78 0.13
CA TYR A 15 -15.02 -3.66 0.06
C TYR A 15 -14.13 -3.67 -1.19
N VAL A 16 -13.84 -4.83 -1.79
CA VAL A 16 -13.08 -4.92 -3.05
C VAL A 16 -13.86 -4.31 -4.21
N ASN A 17 -15.18 -4.59 -4.27
CA ASN A 17 -16.07 -3.95 -5.24
C ASN A 17 -16.11 -2.44 -5.03
N LYS A 18 -16.14 -1.99 -3.75
CA LYS A 18 -16.12 -0.57 -3.39
C LYS A 18 -14.83 0.12 -3.81
N ILE A 19 -13.67 -0.53 -3.63
CA ILE A 19 -12.37 0.00 -4.11
C ILE A 19 -12.40 0.18 -5.62
N ARG A 20 -12.79 -0.86 -6.37
CA ARG A 20 -12.91 -0.78 -7.84
C ARG A 20 -13.78 0.40 -8.26
N ASP A 21 -14.98 0.51 -7.68
CA ASP A 21 -15.93 1.55 -8.07
C ASP A 21 -15.42 2.95 -7.73
N ASN A 22 -14.73 3.10 -6.60
CA ASN A 22 -14.10 4.36 -6.22
C ASN A 22 -13.01 4.76 -7.22
N ILE A 23 -12.12 3.83 -7.57
CA ILE A 23 -11.03 4.09 -8.52
C ILE A 23 -11.57 4.40 -9.92
N LEU A 24 -12.52 3.60 -10.41
CA LEU A 24 -13.11 3.84 -11.74
C LEU A 24 -13.98 5.13 -11.79
N SER A 25 -14.37 5.68 -10.63
CA SER A 25 -15.09 6.96 -10.52
C SER A 25 -14.17 8.18 -10.43
N VAL A 26 -12.86 8.01 -10.34
CA VAL A 26 -11.90 9.11 -10.32
C VAL A 26 -12.04 9.95 -11.59
N ARG A 27 -12.10 11.26 -11.42
CA ARG A 27 -12.30 12.18 -12.56
C ARG A 27 -11.05 12.21 -13.44
N ARG A 28 -11.21 11.88 -14.72
CA ARG A 28 -10.10 11.92 -15.71
C ARG A 28 -9.39 13.26 -15.75
N LYS A 29 -10.15 14.36 -15.64
CA LYS A 29 -9.61 15.73 -15.61
C LYS A 29 -8.68 16.00 -14.43
N SER A 30 -8.83 15.30 -13.30
CA SER A 30 -7.93 15.45 -12.15
C SER A 30 -6.76 14.46 -12.20
N LEU A 31 -6.93 13.27 -12.80
CA LEU A 31 -5.86 12.28 -12.90
C LEU A 31 -4.82 12.67 -13.95
N ALA A 32 -5.25 13.13 -15.13
CA ALA A 32 -4.35 13.40 -16.26
C ALA A 32 -3.23 14.41 -15.94
N PRO A 33 -3.47 15.54 -15.25
CA PRO A 33 -2.37 16.43 -14.87
C PRO A 33 -1.36 15.79 -13.92
N LEU A 34 -1.82 15.03 -12.91
CA LEU A 34 -0.92 14.32 -12.01
C LEU A 34 -0.12 13.22 -12.74
N TYR A 35 -0.77 12.48 -13.62
CA TYR A 35 -0.13 11.49 -14.49
C TYR A 35 0.99 12.11 -15.31
N ASN A 36 0.72 13.25 -15.96
CA ASN A 36 1.70 13.96 -16.78
C ASN A 36 2.85 14.53 -15.93
N ALA A 37 2.57 15.06 -14.74
CA ALA A 37 3.59 15.51 -13.80
C ALA A 37 4.50 14.35 -13.37
N LEU A 38 3.93 13.19 -13.04
CA LEU A 38 4.70 11.99 -12.70
C LEU A 38 5.53 11.50 -13.90
N LYS A 39 4.96 11.47 -15.10
CA LYS A 39 5.65 11.09 -16.33
C LYS A 39 6.82 12.01 -16.63
N ALA A 40 6.69 13.30 -16.38
CA ALA A 40 7.68 14.33 -16.70
C ALA A 40 8.75 14.54 -15.61
N ALA A 41 8.52 14.12 -14.37
CA ALA A 41 9.43 14.36 -13.26
C ALA A 41 10.77 13.63 -13.42
N ASP A 42 11.87 14.30 -13.12
CA ASP A 42 13.22 13.71 -13.01
C ASP A 42 13.46 13.17 -11.60
N CYS A 43 12.86 13.82 -10.61
CA CYS A 43 12.91 13.42 -9.21
C CYS A 43 11.49 13.41 -8.62
N VAL A 44 11.15 12.35 -7.90
CA VAL A 44 9.92 12.23 -7.13
C VAL A 44 10.27 12.12 -5.66
N VAL A 45 9.79 13.06 -4.87
CA VAL A 45 9.85 13.00 -3.40
C VAL A 45 8.52 12.45 -2.90
N CYS A 46 8.55 11.37 -2.13
CA CYS A 46 7.34 10.72 -1.63
C CYS A 46 7.00 11.23 -0.23
N GLY A 47 5.76 11.64 0.00
CA GLY A 47 5.26 12.11 1.29
C GLY A 47 3.98 11.38 1.72
N GLY A 48 3.90 11.06 3.02
CA GLY A 48 2.75 10.39 3.61
C GLY A 48 3.07 9.89 5.01
N SER A 49 2.09 9.29 5.68
CA SER A 49 2.27 8.68 7.00
C SER A 49 1.68 7.27 7.02
N GLY A 50 2.29 6.37 7.78
CA GLY A 50 1.80 5.02 8.01
C GLY A 50 1.50 4.25 6.72
N ARG A 51 0.34 3.60 6.66
CA ARG A 51 -0.04 2.78 5.50
C ARG A 51 -0.17 3.57 4.19
N SER A 52 -0.56 4.84 4.26
CA SER A 52 -0.62 5.70 3.08
C SER A 52 0.77 5.94 2.48
N LEU A 53 1.81 6.13 3.32
CA LEU A 53 3.20 6.22 2.87
C LEU A 53 3.66 4.89 2.26
N HIS A 54 3.39 3.77 2.94
CA HIS A 54 3.84 2.46 2.45
C HIS A 54 3.15 2.04 1.15
N SER A 55 1.89 2.43 0.93
CA SER A 55 1.22 2.21 -0.36
C SER A 55 1.86 3.02 -1.50
N LEU A 56 2.24 4.26 -1.21
CA LEU A 56 2.98 5.11 -2.14
C LEU A 56 4.36 4.54 -2.43
N ASN A 57 5.13 4.20 -1.39
CA ASN A 57 6.48 3.63 -1.53
C ASN A 57 6.46 2.29 -2.26
N ALA A 58 5.48 1.43 -2.01
CA ALA A 58 5.33 0.16 -2.74
C ALA A 58 5.14 0.36 -4.24
N ALA A 59 4.34 1.35 -4.63
CA ALA A 59 4.17 1.69 -6.04
C ALA A 59 5.46 2.30 -6.62
N MET A 60 6.03 3.31 -5.94
CA MET A 60 7.16 4.07 -6.45
C MET A 60 8.46 3.28 -6.48
N SER A 61 8.69 2.33 -5.55
CA SER A 61 9.86 1.46 -5.55
C SER A 61 9.93 0.57 -6.81
N GLN A 62 8.82 0.31 -7.47
CA GLN A 62 8.80 -0.44 -8.73
C GLN A 62 9.45 0.32 -9.90
N ILE A 63 9.57 1.64 -9.80
CA ILE A 63 10.30 2.45 -10.79
C ILE A 63 11.78 2.05 -10.83
N ALA A 64 12.37 1.80 -9.67
CA ALA A 64 13.77 1.37 -9.57
C ALA A 64 14.00 -0.05 -10.11
N LEU A 65 12.97 -0.91 -10.10
CA LEU A 65 13.06 -2.29 -10.58
C LEU A 65 12.96 -2.40 -12.12
N SER A 66 12.45 -1.38 -12.77
CA SER A 66 12.29 -1.39 -14.22
C SER A 66 13.60 -0.99 -14.89
N GLN A 67 14.29 -1.96 -15.47
CA GLN A 67 15.57 -1.75 -16.15
C GLN A 67 15.46 -0.98 -17.49
N LEU A 68 14.27 -0.54 -17.89
CA LEU A 68 14.01 -0.03 -19.23
C LEU A 68 13.25 1.31 -19.21
N GLY A 69 13.94 2.40 -19.40
CA GLY A 69 13.34 3.70 -19.76
C GLY A 69 13.30 4.76 -18.67
N TRP A 70 13.39 4.43 -17.39
CA TRP A 70 13.41 5.43 -16.30
C TRP A 70 14.80 5.57 -15.63
N ARG A 71 15.87 5.27 -16.38
CA ARG A 71 17.26 5.28 -15.88
C ARG A 71 17.68 6.58 -15.18
N ASN A 72 16.98 7.68 -15.43
CA ASN A 72 17.31 9.00 -14.89
C ASN A 72 16.30 9.50 -13.85
N LYS A 73 15.30 8.71 -13.47
CA LYS A 73 14.36 9.13 -12.43
C LYS A 73 14.82 8.68 -11.06
N VAL A 74 14.83 9.63 -10.14
CA VAL A 74 15.15 9.40 -8.74
C VAL A 74 13.87 9.43 -7.93
N VAL A 75 13.70 8.45 -7.05
CA VAL A 75 12.61 8.41 -6.05
C VAL A 75 13.25 8.41 -4.69
N ILE A 76 12.88 9.36 -3.84
CA ILE A 76 13.42 9.53 -2.50
C ILE A 76 12.30 9.79 -1.49
N THR A 77 12.56 9.45 -0.24
CA THR A 77 11.71 9.81 0.90
C THR A 77 12.54 10.62 1.91
N PRO A 78 11.92 11.38 2.83
CA PRO A 78 12.64 12.07 3.89
C PRO A 78 13.47 11.15 4.80
N ASP A 79 13.08 9.87 4.89
CA ASP A 79 13.79 8.88 5.72
C ASP A 79 15.00 8.25 5.00
N ASP A 80 15.19 8.53 3.72
CA ASP A 80 16.33 8.01 2.97
C ASP A 80 17.62 8.67 3.44
N PRO A 81 18.72 7.91 3.67
CA PRO A 81 20.01 8.49 4.05
C PRO A 81 20.55 9.52 3.06
N GLY A 82 20.11 9.47 1.82
CA GLY A 82 20.47 10.41 0.75
C GLY A 82 19.54 11.62 0.62
N PHE A 83 18.56 11.78 1.52
CA PHE A 83 17.71 12.96 1.52
C PHE A 83 18.52 14.21 1.84
N PRO A 84 18.52 15.25 0.96
CA PRO A 84 19.53 16.31 1.00
C PRO A 84 19.18 17.46 1.94
N GLY A 85 18.50 17.24 3.06
CA GLY A 85 18.12 18.30 3.99
C GLY A 85 17.52 17.76 5.27
N LYS A 86 17.30 18.67 6.23
CA LYS A 86 16.62 18.34 7.49
C LYS A 86 15.09 18.34 7.34
N ASN A 87 14.60 19.07 6.37
CA ASN A 87 13.19 19.25 6.04
C ASN A 87 13.04 19.48 4.54
N MET A 88 11.80 19.63 4.05
CA MET A 88 11.56 19.80 2.62
C MET A 88 12.03 21.15 2.08
N TYR A 89 12.05 22.21 2.90
CA TYR A 89 12.59 23.53 2.52
C TYR A 89 14.09 23.44 2.20
N ASP A 90 14.88 22.88 3.13
CA ASP A 90 16.33 22.69 2.95
C ASP A 90 16.63 21.77 1.76
N ALA A 91 15.89 20.67 1.65
CA ALA A 91 16.03 19.72 0.56
C ALA A 91 15.77 20.35 -0.81
N ALA A 92 14.78 21.24 -0.91
CA ALA A 92 14.39 21.87 -2.16
C ALA A 92 15.54 22.68 -2.79
N ALA A 93 16.38 23.34 -1.96
CA ALA A 93 17.55 24.09 -2.43
C ALA A 93 18.56 23.20 -3.17
N ASP A 94 18.79 22.01 -2.67
CA ASP A 94 19.71 21.05 -3.29
C ASP A 94 19.07 20.32 -4.49
N LEU A 95 17.83 19.90 -4.36
CA LEU A 95 17.11 19.20 -5.40
C LEU A 95 16.96 20.03 -6.68
N GLN A 96 16.65 21.32 -6.56
CA GLN A 96 16.52 22.19 -7.75
C GLN A 96 17.83 22.41 -8.51
N ARG A 97 19.00 22.23 -7.85
CA ARG A 97 20.30 22.26 -8.53
C ARG A 97 20.55 21.02 -9.37
N ARG A 98 20.05 19.87 -8.90
CA ARG A 98 20.29 18.55 -9.52
C ARG A 98 19.27 18.19 -10.61
N TYR A 99 18.02 18.62 -10.45
CA TYR A 99 16.90 18.18 -11.28
C TYR A 99 16.15 19.35 -11.91
N LYS A 100 15.59 19.11 -13.10
CA LYS A 100 14.84 20.11 -13.84
C LYS A 100 13.35 20.12 -13.46
N LYS A 101 12.79 18.94 -13.20
CA LYS A 101 11.37 18.75 -12.82
C LYS A 101 11.27 17.85 -11.60
N ILE A 102 10.73 18.40 -10.54
CA ILE A 102 10.63 17.72 -9.24
C ILE A 102 9.16 17.62 -8.86
N LEU A 103 8.72 16.42 -8.52
CA LEU A 103 7.36 16.17 -8.05
C LEU A 103 7.42 15.77 -6.58
N LEU A 104 6.78 16.56 -5.70
CA LEU A 104 6.41 16.13 -4.36
C LEU A 104 5.09 15.37 -4.47
N LEU A 105 5.15 14.03 -4.43
CA LEU A 105 3.97 13.16 -4.54
C LEU A 105 3.54 12.70 -3.15
N MET A 106 2.32 13.06 -2.77
CA MET A 106 1.79 12.81 -1.44
C MET A 106 0.56 11.89 -1.49
N ASN A 107 0.44 11.04 -0.47
CA ASN A 107 -0.70 10.16 -0.25
C ASN A 107 -1.21 10.31 1.19
N SER A 108 -2.40 10.90 1.37
CA SER A 108 -2.99 11.09 2.69
C SER A 108 -4.51 11.01 2.61
N GLY A 109 -5.08 9.97 3.21
CA GLY A 109 -6.52 9.72 3.16
C GLY A 109 -7.35 10.88 3.75
N SER A 110 -6.95 11.46 4.88
CA SER A 110 -7.64 12.61 5.49
C SER A 110 -7.17 13.96 4.93
N GLY A 111 -5.90 14.05 4.54
CA GLY A 111 -5.23 15.31 4.24
C GLY A 111 -4.88 16.14 5.47
N TYR A 112 -4.91 15.52 6.67
CA TYR A 112 -4.57 16.16 7.96
C TYR A 112 -3.35 15.53 8.62
N SER A 113 -2.69 14.54 7.99
CA SER A 113 -1.48 13.94 8.53
C SER A 113 -0.34 14.95 8.55
N ASP A 114 0.40 15.02 9.66
CA ASP A 114 1.42 16.05 9.89
C ASP A 114 2.57 15.94 8.90
N ASP A 115 3.16 14.77 8.71
CA ASP A 115 4.35 14.62 7.85
C ASP A 115 4.13 15.20 6.43
N PRO A 116 3.13 14.76 5.65
CA PRO A 116 2.94 15.32 4.31
C PRO A 116 2.45 16.77 4.33
N LEU A 117 1.78 17.23 5.40
CA LEU A 117 1.34 18.60 5.54
C LEU A 117 2.54 19.54 5.74
N VAL A 118 3.45 19.19 6.65
CA VAL A 118 4.69 19.95 6.89
C VAL A 118 5.56 19.98 5.64
N MET A 119 5.70 18.84 4.94
CA MET A 119 6.44 18.80 3.67
C MET A 119 5.84 19.75 2.62
N ALA A 120 4.51 19.79 2.50
CA ALA A 120 3.84 20.68 1.56
C ALA A 120 4.01 22.16 1.94
N GLN A 121 3.90 22.50 3.23
CA GLN A 121 4.12 23.86 3.74
C GLN A 121 5.55 24.33 3.50
N ASP A 122 6.52 23.51 3.81
CA ASP A 122 7.94 23.80 3.58
C ASP A 122 8.24 24.04 2.10
N LEU A 123 7.71 23.17 1.23
CA LEU A 123 7.91 23.33 -0.21
C LEU A 123 7.19 24.56 -0.75
N ALA A 124 5.99 24.86 -0.28
CA ALA A 124 5.24 26.07 -0.69
C ALA A 124 6.05 27.34 -0.35
N ARG A 125 6.52 27.44 0.89
CA ARG A 125 7.39 28.53 1.34
C ARG A 125 8.65 28.64 0.47
N TYR A 126 9.30 27.52 0.17
CA TYR A 126 10.49 27.52 -0.69
C TYR A 126 10.21 28.03 -2.10
N ILE A 127 9.09 27.63 -2.70
CA ILE A 127 8.64 28.06 -4.04
C ILE A 127 8.41 29.59 -4.05
N GLU A 128 7.76 30.13 -3.01
CA GLU A 128 7.48 31.57 -2.87
C GLU A 128 8.77 32.37 -2.69
N ASP A 129 9.62 31.96 -1.75
CA ASP A 129 10.87 32.67 -1.44
C ASP A 129 11.84 32.73 -2.63
N ASN A 130 11.83 31.70 -3.48
CA ASN A 130 12.78 31.57 -4.59
C ASN A 130 12.15 31.77 -5.99
N ASN A 131 10.86 32.03 -6.08
CA ASN A 131 10.11 32.23 -7.32
C ASN A 131 10.45 31.13 -8.37
N THR A 132 10.45 29.85 -7.96
CA THR A 132 10.85 28.73 -8.79
C THR A 132 9.68 27.95 -9.36
N SER A 133 9.77 27.55 -10.63
CA SER A 133 8.78 26.70 -11.32
C SER A 133 9.20 25.24 -11.48
N LYS A 134 10.30 24.84 -10.84
CA LYS A 134 10.84 23.46 -10.97
C LYS A 134 10.04 22.42 -10.21
N PHE A 135 9.25 22.84 -9.23
CA PHE A 135 8.49 21.96 -8.36
C PHE A 135 7.02 21.91 -8.77
N THR A 136 6.45 20.71 -8.61
CA THR A 136 5.02 20.47 -8.70
C THR A 136 4.61 19.61 -7.51
N MET A 137 3.47 19.89 -6.90
CA MET A 137 2.89 19.04 -5.87
C MET A 137 1.82 18.11 -6.47
N GLY A 138 1.77 16.87 -5.98
CA GLY A 138 0.73 15.91 -6.33
C GLY A 138 0.16 15.29 -5.06
N LEU A 139 -1.16 15.24 -4.95
CA LEU A 139 -1.84 14.66 -3.78
C LEU A 139 -2.95 13.71 -4.20
N MET A 140 -2.97 12.52 -3.59
CA MET A 140 -4.14 11.65 -3.56
C MET A 140 -4.78 11.72 -2.19
N THR A 141 -6.08 12.05 -2.12
CA THR A 141 -6.78 12.23 -0.85
C THR A 141 -8.29 11.98 -0.96
N SER A 142 -8.93 11.62 0.16
CA SER A 142 -10.40 11.68 0.29
C SER A 142 -10.88 13.03 0.83
N GLY A 143 -9.99 13.80 1.49
CA GLY A 143 -10.28 15.08 2.12
C GLY A 143 -10.00 16.27 1.20
N LEU A 144 -10.94 16.62 0.32
CA LEU A 144 -10.75 17.74 -0.61
C LEU A 144 -10.60 19.10 0.06
N GLU A 145 -11.23 19.29 1.22
CA GLU A 145 -11.21 20.58 1.94
C GLU A 145 -10.12 20.63 3.04
N SER A 146 -9.25 19.64 3.07
CA SER A 146 -8.16 19.57 4.04
C SER A 146 -7.08 20.62 3.75
N PRO A 147 -6.30 21.04 4.79
CA PRO A 147 -5.19 21.97 4.61
C PRO A 147 -4.19 21.51 3.54
N LEU A 148 -3.86 20.22 3.54
CA LEU A 148 -2.94 19.65 2.56
C LEU A 148 -3.48 19.76 1.12
N ALA A 149 -4.80 19.54 0.93
CA ALA A 149 -5.42 19.68 -0.39
C ALA A 149 -5.47 21.14 -0.86
N GLN A 150 -5.67 22.07 0.06
CA GLN A 150 -5.67 23.52 -0.24
C GLN A 150 -4.28 23.99 -0.71
N ILE A 151 -3.23 23.64 0.03
CA ILE A 151 -1.84 23.98 -0.36
C ILE A 151 -1.50 23.33 -1.70
N THR A 152 -1.81 22.03 -1.86
CA THR A 152 -1.46 21.31 -3.09
C THR A 152 -2.15 21.91 -4.33
N ARG A 153 -3.38 22.43 -4.22
CA ARG A 153 -4.08 23.08 -5.37
C ARG A 153 -3.37 24.33 -5.87
N GLN A 154 -2.66 25.04 -4.99
CA GLN A 154 -1.94 26.26 -5.38
C GLN A 154 -0.69 25.94 -6.21
N TYR A 155 -0.02 24.80 -5.91
CA TYR A 155 1.28 24.43 -6.49
C TYR A 155 1.24 23.14 -7.31
N GLY A 156 0.05 22.59 -7.61
CA GLY A 156 -0.01 21.33 -8.33
C GLY A 156 -1.40 20.70 -8.47
N HIS A 157 -1.50 19.39 -8.24
CA HIS A 157 -2.64 18.59 -8.66
C HIS A 157 -3.19 17.71 -7.53
N VAL A 158 -4.50 17.78 -7.31
CA VAL A 158 -5.20 16.96 -6.32
C VAL A 158 -6.09 15.93 -7.03
N VAL A 159 -5.90 14.65 -6.70
CA VAL A 159 -6.74 13.55 -7.15
C VAL A 159 -7.61 13.08 -6.00
N HIS A 160 -8.92 13.21 -6.14
CA HIS A 160 -9.89 12.73 -5.16
C HIS A 160 -10.13 11.25 -5.30
N ILE A 161 -9.81 10.50 -4.25
CA ILE A 161 -10.08 9.06 -4.14
C ILE A 161 -10.99 8.84 -2.93
N LYS A 162 -12.21 8.43 -3.18
CA LYS A 162 -13.15 8.06 -2.12
C LYS A 162 -12.64 6.83 -1.36
N GLY A 163 -12.95 6.69 -0.10
CA GLY A 163 -12.58 5.48 0.63
C GLY A 163 -12.28 5.68 2.09
N ARG A 164 -12.18 6.95 2.53
CA ARG A 164 -12.09 7.29 3.94
C ARG A 164 -13.37 8.02 4.32
N GLY A 165 -14.23 7.35 5.06
CA GLY A 165 -15.43 7.92 5.68
C GLY A 165 -15.44 7.58 7.15
N LYS A 166 -16.30 8.21 7.95
CA LYS A 166 -16.56 7.78 9.33
C LYS A 166 -17.06 6.33 9.27
N SER A 167 -16.19 5.39 9.60
CA SER A 167 -16.58 3.99 9.74
C SER A 167 -17.46 3.89 10.98
N LYS A 168 -18.73 3.56 10.82
CA LYS A 168 -19.52 3.08 11.96
C LYS A 168 -18.97 1.70 12.32
N PRO A 169 -18.87 1.36 13.62
CA PRO A 169 -18.60 0.00 14.04
C PRO A 169 -19.59 -0.91 13.33
N SER A 170 -19.11 -1.83 12.55
CA SER A 170 -19.94 -2.76 11.78
C SER A 170 -19.33 -4.14 11.91
N PHE A 171 -20.15 -5.14 12.17
CA PHE A 171 -19.73 -6.54 12.15
C PHE A 171 -19.51 -7.05 10.72
N GLU A 172 -19.74 -6.20 9.72
CA GLU A 172 -19.64 -6.55 8.30
C GLU A 172 -18.40 -5.93 7.65
N TYR A 173 -17.23 -6.18 8.25
CA TYR A 173 -15.97 -5.64 7.71
C TYR A 173 -15.65 -6.15 6.32
N SER A 174 -16.11 -7.34 5.95
CA SER A 174 -16.00 -7.86 4.58
C SER A 174 -16.76 -7.00 3.56
N GLU A 175 -17.82 -6.31 3.97
CA GLU A 175 -18.59 -5.40 3.10
C GLU A 175 -18.02 -3.97 3.10
N THR A 176 -17.57 -3.48 4.26
CA THR A 176 -17.20 -2.08 4.43
C THR A 176 -15.71 -1.80 4.28
N GLY A 177 -14.86 -2.80 4.53
CA GLY A 177 -13.44 -2.63 4.79
C GLY A 177 -13.18 -2.08 6.20
N MET A 178 -11.97 -2.28 6.68
CA MET A 178 -11.53 -1.74 7.98
C MET A 178 -10.77 -0.45 7.77
N MET A 179 -11.08 0.56 8.60
CA MET A 179 -10.34 1.83 8.64
C MET A 179 -10.09 2.42 7.23
N GLY A 180 -8.86 2.73 6.87
CA GLY A 180 -8.46 3.28 5.58
C GLY A 180 -8.24 2.28 4.45
N ASP A 181 -8.53 0.98 4.62
CA ASP A 181 -8.20 -0.07 3.63
C ASP A 181 -8.69 0.27 2.22
N VAL A 182 -9.92 0.79 2.11
CA VAL A 182 -10.51 1.14 0.80
C VAL A 182 -9.72 2.25 0.11
N PHE A 183 -9.21 3.22 0.86
CA PHE A 183 -8.39 4.30 0.32
C PHE A 183 -6.99 3.80 -0.04
N GLU A 184 -6.31 3.12 0.88
CA GLU A 184 -4.90 2.76 0.77
C GLU A 184 -4.63 1.68 -0.29
N LEU A 185 -5.50 0.65 -0.37
CA LEU A 185 -5.43 -0.34 -1.45
C LEU A 185 -5.83 0.28 -2.80
N GLY A 186 -6.81 1.19 -2.79
CA GLY A 186 -7.21 1.91 -4.00
C GLY A 186 -6.09 2.79 -4.54
N THR A 187 -5.41 3.56 -3.69
CA THR A 187 -4.27 4.40 -4.10
C THR A 187 -3.09 3.57 -4.58
N LEU A 188 -2.77 2.45 -3.90
CA LEU A 188 -1.75 1.51 -4.35
C LEU A 188 -2.05 1.01 -5.77
N GLN A 189 -3.28 0.53 -6.00
CA GLN A 189 -3.71 0.03 -7.31
C GLN A 189 -3.61 1.11 -8.38
N LEU A 190 -4.15 2.30 -8.12
CA LEU A 190 -4.14 3.40 -9.09
C LEU A 190 -2.71 3.81 -9.46
N LEU A 191 -1.83 3.97 -8.46
CA LEU A 191 -0.43 4.32 -8.68
C LEU A 191 0.33 3.25 -9.48
N CYS A 192 0.16 1.98 -9.14
CA CYS A 192 0.79 0.89 -9.90
C CYS A 192 0.34 0.90 -11.36
N MET A 193 -0.94 1.15 -11.63
CA MET A 193 -1.44 1.23 -13.01
C MET A 193 -1.01 2.51 -13.73
N MET A 194 -0.86 3.64 -13.02
CA MET A 194 -0.25 4.85 -13.59
C MET A 194 1.20 4.58 -14.01
N ILE A 195 1.98 3.95 -13.14
CA ILE A 195 3.38 3.60 -13.42
C ILE A 195 3.45 2.63 -14.61
N GLU A 196 2.61 1.58 -14.62
CA GLU A 196 2.54 0.64 -15.75
C GLU A 196 2.19 1.36 -17.07
N ALA A 197 1.22 2.27 -17.05
CA ALA A 197 0.81 3.04 -18.21
C ALA A 197 1.98 3.92 -18.74
N ILE A 198 2.73 4.55 -17.83
CA ILE A 198 3.90 5.34 -18.19
C ILE A 198 4.98 4.45 -18.85
N PHE A 199 5.27 3.27 -18.28
CA PHE A 199 6.25 2.34 -18.86
C PHE A 199 5.85 1.83 -20.23
N ARG A 200 4.55 1.60 -20.43
CA ARG A 200 4.00 1.17 -21.70
C ARG A 200 3.78 2.32 -22.70
N ASN A 201 4.17 3.54 -22.31
CA ASN A 201 3.94 4.78 -23.07
C ASN A 201 2.47 4.98 -23.48
N LEU A 202 1.56 4.63 -22.59
CA LEU A 202 0.11 4.83 -22.75
C LEU A 202 -0.30 6.24 -22.28
N GLU A 203 -1.55 6.59 -22.52
CA GLU A 203 -2.13 7.85 -22.08
C GLU A 203 -2.81 7.72 -20.71
N ALA A 204 -3.04 8.85 -20.03
CA ALA A 204 -3.68 8.88 -18.70
C ALA A 204 -5.05 8.18 -18.67
N ASN A 205 -5.79 8.18 -19.79
CA ASN A 205 -7.09 7.53 -19.89
C ASN A 205 -6.99 5.99 -19.88
N ASP A 206 -5.88 5.42 -20.34
CA ASP A 206 -5.67 3.98 -20.39
C ASP A 206 -5.45 3.39 -19.00
N VAL A 207 -5.05 4.22 -18.01
CA VAL A 207 -4.93 3.80 -16.61
C VAL A 207 -6.21 3.15 -16.10
N PHE A 208 -7.38 3.69 -16.44
CA PHE A 208 -8.67 3.11 -16.01
C PHE A 208 -8.96 1.77 -16.66
N LYS A 209 -8.53 1.56 -17.90
CA LYS A 209 -8.64 0.26 -18.57
C LYS A 209 -7.75 -0.76 -17.87
N LEU A 210 -6.50 -0.42 -17.57
CA LEU A 210 -5.59 -1.27 -16.81
C LEU A 210 -6.15 -1.59 -15.41
N CYS A 211 -6.69 -0.59 -14.71
CA CYS A 211 -7.34 -0.79 -13.41
C CYS A 211 -8.50 -1.78 -13.52
N LYS A 212 -9.38 -1.63 -14.50
CA LYS A 212 -10.53 -2.51 -14.68
C LYS A 212 -10.10 -3.96 -14.92
N GLU A 213 -9.18 -4.17 -15.86
CA GLU A 213 -8.66 -5.51 -16.18
C GLU A 213 -7.99 -6.17 -14.96
N GLU A 214 -7.25 -5.42 -14.16
CA GLU A 214 -6.61 -5.97 -12.98
C GLU A 214 -7.60 -6.21 -11.84
N PHE A 215 -8.62 -5.38 -11.65
CA PHE A 215 -9.65 -5.62 -10.64
C PHE A 215 -10.44 -6.89 -10.91
N ASP A 216 -10.72 -7.24 -12.18
CA ASP A 216 -11.38 -8.50 -12.53
C ASP A 216 -10.52 -9.72 -12.09
N LYS A 217 -9.19 -9.64 -12.27
CA LYS A 217 -8.25 -10.67 -11.82
C LYS A 217 -8.13 -10.71 -10.29
N ILE A 218 -8.03 -9.55 -9.64
CA ILE A 218 -7.98 -9.45 -8.18
C ILE A 218 -9.23 -10.05 -7.56
N GLY A 219 -10.42 -9.74 -8.08
CA GLY A 219 -11.67 -10.28 -7.56
C GLY A 219 -11.72 -11.80 -7.58
N ALA A 220 -11.39 -12.42 -8.71
CA ALA A 220 -11.34 -13.87 -8.86
C ALA A 220 -10.28 -14.51 -7.92
N MET A 221 -9.08 -13.91 -7.87
CA MET A 221 -8.00 -14.36 -6.99
C MET A 221 -8.41 -14.33 -5.52
N MET A 222 -9.04 -13.25 -5.08
CA MET A 222 -9.45 -13.10 -3.68
C MET A 222 -10.53 -14.10 -3.31
N ASP A 223 -11.53 -14.31 -4.16
CA ASP A 223 -12.60 -15.27 -3.92
C ASP A 223 -12.09 -16.71 -3.83
N THR A 224 -11.07 -17.06 -4.63
CA THR A 224 -10.39 -18.35 -4.57
C THR A 224 -9.62 -18.51 -3.27
N ASN A 225 -8.78 -17.53 -2.91
CA ASN A 225 -7.91 -17.65 -1.74
C ASN A 225 -8.71 -17.66 -0.43
N ILE A 226 -9.72 -16.80 -0.29
CA ILE A 226 -10.51 -16.68 0.95
C ILE A 226 -11.27 -17.94 1.32
N LYS A 227 -11.62 -18.76 0.30
CA LYS A 227 -12.31 -20.05 0.46
C LYS A 227 -11.32 -21.22 0.68
N SER A 228 -10.03 -20.98 0.56
CA SER A 228 -9.02 -22.03 0.69
C SER A 228 -8.87 -22.50 2.14
N GLU A 229 -8.51 -23.76 2.31
CA GLU A 229 -8.16 -24.32 3.62
C GLU A 229 -6.95 -23.59 4.24
N THR A 230 -5.99 -23.20 3.40
CA THR A 230 -4.84 -22.39 3.82
C THR A 230 -5.29 -21.11 4.50
N TYR A 231 -6.26 -20.41 3.92
CA TYR A 231 -6.74 -19.15 4.48
C TYR A 231 -7.48 -19.34 5.81
N THR A 232 -8.28 -20.40 5.92
CA THR A 232 -8.95 -20.78 7.17
C THR A 232 -7.94 -21.05 8.27
N LYS A 233 -6.91 -21.87 7.99
CA LYS A 233 -5.84 -22.19 8.94
C LYS A 233 -5.03 -20.97 9.36
N LEU A 234 -4.81 -20.00 8.47
CA LEU A 234 -4.14 -18.74 8.80
C LEU A 234 -4.95 -17.90 9.78
N VAL A 235 -6.27 -17.78 9.57
CA VAL A 235 -7.14 -17.05 10.51
C VAL A 235 -7.18 -17.76 11.86
N ASP A 236 -7.20 -19.11 11.88
CA ASP A 236 -7.11 -19.91 13.12
C ASP A 236 -5.81 -19.66 13.88
N LEU A 237 -4.69 -19.50 13.17
CA LEU A 237 -3.41 -19.14 13.80
C LEU A 237 -3.41 -17.72 14.33
N LEU A 238 -3.94 -16.76 13.58
CA LEU A 238 -4.01 -15.37 14.00
C LEU A 238 -4.90 -15.17 15.23
N GLU A 239 -5.93 -16.00 15.41
CA GLU A 239 -6.81 -15.96 16.57
C GLU A 239 -6.14 -16.50 17.85
N LYS A 240 -5.14 -17.35 17.73
CA LYS A 240 -4.35 -17.84 18.85
C LYS A 240 -3.43 -16.75 19.39
N ARG A 241 -3.04 -16.91 20.67
CA ARG A 241 -2.06 -16.02 21.33
C ARG A 241 -0.65 -16.31 20.76
N THR A 242 -0.31 -15.60 19.68
CA THR A 242 0.94 -15.76 18.93
C THR A 242 1.42 -14.43 18.41
N ASP A 243 2.71 -14.18 18.44
CA ASP A 243 3.29 -13.05 17.74
C ASP A 243 3.31 -13.32 16.23
N VAL A 244 3.19 -12.23 15.45
CA VAL A 244 3.19 -12.30 13.98
C VAL A 244 4.39 -11.54 13.44
N PHE A 245 5.09 -12.15 12.52
CA PHE A 245 6.20 -11.54 11.80
C PHE A 245 5.78 -11.36 10.33
N VAL A 246 6.07 -10.21 9.75
CA VAL A 246 5.77 -9.95 8.33
C VAL A 246 7.03 -9.48 7.62
N GLY A 247 7.38 -10.08 6.50
CA GLY A 247 8.67 -9.83 5.85
C GLY A 247 8.64 -9.86 4.33
N GLY A 248 9.52 -9.06 3.75
CA GLY A 248 9.80 -8.97 2.33
C GLY A 248 10.98 -8.02 2.09
N LYS A 249 11.48 -7.97 0.87
CA LYS A 249 12.54 -7.04 0.45
C LYS A 249 12.04 -6.09 -0.62
N GLY A 250 12.52 -4.85 -0.60
CA GLY A 250 12.10 -3.81 -1.55
C GLY A 250 10.59 -3.60 -1.51
N THR A 251 9.93 -3.62 -2.65
CA THR A 251 8.47 -3.46 -2.76
C THR A 251 7.69 -4.43 -1.87
N ALA A 252 8.13 -5.70 -1.76
CA ALA A 252 7.52 -6.67 -0.86
C ALA A 252 7.65 -6.26 0.61
N GLY A 253 8.73 -5.56 0.98
CA GLY A 253 8.91 -4.99 2.32
C GLY A 253 7.90 -3.90 2.63
N GLU A 254 7.57 -3.04 1.68
CA GLU A 254 6.54 -2.01 1.87
C GLU A 254 5.14 -2.63 2.03
N ILE A 255 4.82 -3.67 1.25
CA ILE A 255 3.56 -4.42 1.43
C ILE A 255 3.53 -5.13 2.81
N ALA A 256 4.67 -5.67 3.27
CA ALA A 256 4.79 -6.26 4.61
C ALA A 256 4.48 -5.22 5.71
N LYS A 257 5.01 -3.99 5.59
CA LYS A 257 4.73 -2.90 6.52
C LYS A 257 3.23 -2.52 6.53
N MET A 258 2.61 -2.38 5.34
CA MET A 258 1.17 -2.12 5.23
C MET A 258 0.33 -3.19 5.96
N THR A 259 0.67 -4.46 5.74
CA THR A 259 -0.02 -5.60 6.36
C THR A 259 0.23 -5.65 7.86
N GLY A 260 1.49 -5.45 8.27
CA GLY A 260 1.90 -5.44 9.67
C GLY A 260 1.16 -4.40 10.50
N ILE A 261 1.07 -3.16 10.01
CA ILE A 261 0.32 -2.09 10.69
C ILE A 261 -1.14 -2.50 10.91
N ARG A 262 -1.80 -3.09 9.90
CA ARG A 262 -3.20 -3.48 10.03
C ARG A 262 -3.39 -4.66 11.00
N LEU A 263 -2.56 -5.68 10.91
CA LEU A 263 -2.58 -6.81 11.84
C LEU A 263 -2.26 -6.36 13.25
N PHE A 264 -1.31 -5.44 13.44
CA PHE A 264 -0.93 -4.91 14.75
C PHE A 264 -2.13 -4.30 15.49
N HIS A 265 -2.97 -3.52 14.83
CA HIS A 265 -4.14 -2.92 15.48
C HIS A 265 -5.05 -3.96 16.14
N ILE A 266 -5.20 -5.16 15.54
CA ILE A 266 -6.07 -6.20 16.08
C ILE A 266 -5.30 -7.10 17.05
N LYS A 267 -4.08 -7.49 16.69
CA LYS A 267 -3.26 -8.36 17.54
C LYS A 267 -2.87 -7.70 18.86
N SER A 268 -2.60 -6.39 18.86
CA SER A 268 -2.33 -5.63 20.08
C SER A 268 -3.53 -5.62 21.06
N PHE A 269 -4.76 -5.58 20.53
CA PHE A 269 -5.97 -5.74 21.35
C PHE A 269 -6.02 -7.12 22.02
N LEU A 270 -5.50 -8.15 21.37
CA LEU A 270 -5.34 -9.49 21.97
C LEU A 270 -4.12 -9.59 22.90
N GLY A 271 -3.30 -8.55 23.01
CA GLY A 271 -2.07 -8.53 23.80
C GLY A 271 -0.90 -9.27 23.13
N ASP A 272 -0.94 -9.42 21.82
CA ASP A 272 0.13 -10.00 21.01
C ASP A 272 0.82 -8.91 20.18
N ASN A 273 1.99 -9.21 19.61
CA ASN A 273 2.76 -8.26 18.82
C ASN A 273 2.78 -8.63 17.34
N VAL A 274 2.99 -7.62 16.51
CA VAL A 274 3.30 -7.79 15.09
C VAL A 274 4.61 -7.08 14.77
N TYR A 275 5.55 -7.81 14.22
CA TYR A 275 6.89 -7.31 13.89
C TYR A 275 7.10 -7.31 12.37
N VAL A 276 7.75 -6.27 11.87
CA VAL A 276 8.32 -6.32 10.52
C VAL A 276 9.66 -7.03 10.62
N THR A 277 9.79 -8.15 9.93
CA THR A 277 10.99 -8.99 10.00
C THR A 277 12.25 -8.18 9.67
N ARG A 278 13.26 -8.28 10.55
CA ARG A 278 14.51 -7.52 10.52
C ARG A 278 14.36 -6.03 10.72
N GLY A 279 13.23 -5.57 11.24
CA GLY A 279 13.13 -4.22 11.81
C GLY A 279 13.93 -4.11 13.12
N VAL A 280 14.07 -2.88 13.59
CA VAL A 280 14.60 -2.60 14.91
C VAL A 280 13.74 -3.31 15.95
N ASN A 281 14.36 -3.94 16.93
CA ASN A 281 13.67 -4.68 18.01
C ASN A 281 12.88 -5.94 17.56
N THR A 282 13.19 -6.52 16.40
CA THR A 282 12.61 -7.82 16.02
C THR A 282 13.12 -8.90 16.98
N PRO A 283 12.24 -9.50 17.81
CA PRO A 283 12.67 -10.51 18.78
C PRO A 283 12.95 -11.84 18.11
N ARG A 284 13.50 -12.76 18.89
CA ARG A 284 13.62 -14.16 18.49
C ARG A 284 12.23 -14.79 18.45
N PRO A 285 11.87 -15.53 17.38
CA PRO A 285 10.60 -16.24 17.30
C PRO A 285 10.45 -17.30 18.39
N ARG A 286 9.22 -17.62 18.72
CA ARG A 286 8.82 -18.69 19.65
C ARG A 286 8.08 -19.78 18.88
N ALA A 287 7.97 -20.95 19.49
CA ALA A 287 7.18 -22.04 18.94
C ALA A 287 5.71 -21.61 18.79
N GLY A 288 5.17 -21.80 17.59
CA GLY A 288 3.79 -21.44 17.26
C GLY A 288 3.60 -20.03 16.71
N ASP A 289 4.62 -19.15 16.75
CA ASP A 289 4.54 -17.84 16.08
C ASP A 289 4.34 -18.00 14.56
N LEU A 290 3.73 -16.98 13.95
CA LEU A 290 3.47 -16.96 12.51
C LEU A 290 4.38 -15.95 11.82
N GLU A 291 5.03 -16.37 10.74
CA GLU A 291 5.73 -15.45 9.84
C GLU A 291 5.09 -15.46 8.44
N ILE A 292 4.78 -14.27 7.93
CA ILE A 292 4.25 -14.04 6.57
C ILE A 292 5.37 -13.47 5.72
N LEU A 293 5.87 -14.25 4.76
CA LEU A 293 6.99 -13.89 3.90
C LEU A 293 6.55 -13.70 2.46
N MET A 294 7.02 -12.60 1.85
CA MET A 294 6.72 -12.27 0.47
C MET A 294 7.99 -12.20 -0.37
N SER A 295 8.00 -12.95 -1.48
CA SER A 295 9.07 -12.91 -2.47
C SER A 295 8.53 -13.27 -3.84
N PHE A 296 8.66 -12.38 -4.82
CA PHE A 296 8.17 -12.61 -6.18
C PHE A 296 8.65 -13.95 -6.73
N THR A 297 9.94 -14.19 -6.76
CA THR A 297 10.52 -15.45 -7.26
C THR A 297 10.50 -16.58 -6.23
N GLY A 298 10.38 -16.25 -4.93
CA GLY A 298 10.59 -17.19 -3.84
C GLY A 298 12.07 -17.59 -3.60
N GLU A 299 13.01 -16.94 -4.32
CA GLU A 299 14.45 -17.24 -4.24
C GLU A 299 15.28 -16.12 -3.58
N THR A 300 14.63 -15.10 -3.01
CA THR A 300 15.33 -14.00 -2.33
C THR A 300 16.05 -14.51 -1.10
N LYS A 301 17.39 -14.56 -1.13
CA LYS A 301 18.22 -15.14 -0.06
C LYS A 301 17.87 -14.67 1.36
N PRO A 302 17.79 -13.35 1.66
CA PRO A 302 17.42 -12.90 3.00
C PRO A 302 16.05 -13.43 3.46
N VAL A 303 15.06 -13.48 2.55
CA VAL A 303 13.71 -13.95 2.87
C VAL A 303 13.73 -15.45 3.18
N ASN A 304 14.49 -16.23 2.42
CA ASN A 304 14.70 -17.66 2.70
C ASN A 304 15.42 -17.89 4.05
N THR A 305 16.41 -17.05 4.39
CA THR A 305 17.07 -17.12 5.70
C THR A 305 16.09 -16.87 6.85
N TRP A 306 15.18 -15.90 6.69
CA TRP A 306 14.15 -15.63 7.72
C TRP A 306 13.22 -16.83 7.89
N CYS A 307 12.79 -17.44 6.79
CA CYS A 307 12.03 -18.69 6.83
C CYS A 307 12.76 -19.77 7.62
N ASP A 308 14.06 -19.99 7.33
CA ASP A 308 14.88 -20.98 8.03
C ASP A 308 14.98 -20.69 9.54
N VAL A 309 15.11 -19.42 9.92
CA VAL A 309 15.11 -19.00 11.33
C VAL A 309 13.78 -19.31 11.99
N MET A 310 12.65 -18.93 11.39
CA MET A 310 11.31 -19.21 11.94
C MET A 310 11.09 -20.72 12.13
N LYS A 311 11.43 -21.51 11.12
CA LYS A 311 11.32 -22.98 11.17
C LYS A 311 12.21 -23.59 12.26
N LYS A 312 13.43 -23.09 12.48
CA LYS A 312 14.34 -23.53 13.54
C LYS A 312 13.72 -23.37 14.94
N PHE A 313 12.85 -22.38 15.14
CA PHE A 313 12.14 -22.15 16.40
C PHE A 313 10.73 -22.75 16.45
N ASN A 314 10.40 -23.68 15.54
CA ASN A 314 9.09 -24.32 15.45
C ASN A 314 7.93 -23.33 15.21
N GLY A 315 8.21 -22.19 14.60
CA GLY A 315 7.19 -21.28 14.11
C GLY A 315 6.56 -21.78 12.81
N LYS A 316 5.48 -21.12 12.42
CA LYS A 316 4.75 -21.39 11.17
C LYS A 316 5.06 -20.31 10.14
N VAL A 317 5.17 -20.71 8.88
CA VAL A 317 5.50 -19.80 7.78
C VAL A 317 4.41 -19.86 6.71
N LEU A 318 3.87 -18.69 6.36
CA LEU A 318 3.13 -18.47 5.13
C LEU A 318 4.06 -17.84 4.10
N SER A 319 4.20 -18.43 2.94
CA SER A 319 4.83 -17.80 1.79
C SER A 319 3.83 -17.22 0.79
N ILE A 320 4.17 -16.07 0.20
CA ILE A 320 3.49 -15.50 -0.95
C ILE A 320 4.52 -15.35 -2.05
N THR A 321 4.32 -16.05 -3.16
CA THR A 321 5.26 -16.09 -4.30
C THR A 321 4.51 -16.38 -5.60
N THR A 322 5.18 -16.24 -6.73
CA THR A 322 4.62 -16.66 -8.04
C THR A 322 5.00 -18.11 -8.40
N ASN A 323 5.97 -18.70 -7.70
CA ASN A 323 6.52 -20.01 -8.04
C ASN A 323 6.36 -21.01 -6.88
N LYS A 324 5.46 -21.98 -7.06
CA LYS A 324 5.23 -23.06 -6.10
C LYS A 324 6.44 -23.99 -5.90
N GLU A 325 7.33 -24.05 -6.87
CA GLU A 325 8.54 -24.87 -6.82
C GLU A 325 9.74 -24.13 -6.21
N SER A 326 9.56 -22.88 -5.81
CA SER A 326 10.61 -22.07 -5.21
C SER A 326 11.08 -22.60 -3.86
N SER A 327 12.31 -22.23 -3.48
CA SER A 327 12.90 -22.57 -2.19
C SER A 327 12.03 -22.13 -1.01
N LEU A 328 11.46 -20.91 -1.08
CA LEU A 328 10.59 -20.38 -0.05
C LEU A 328 9.30 -21.19 0.06
N ALA A 329 8.63 -21.48 -1.06
CA ALA A 329 7.38 -22.24 -1.05
C ALA A 329 7.55 -23.64 -0.49
N LYS A 330 8.64 -24.34 -0.85
CA LYS A 330 8.95 -25.71 -0.36
C LYS A 330 9.22 -25.77 1.14
N LYS A 331 9.77 -24.70 1.72
CA LYS A 331 10.09 -24.64 3.17
C LYS A 331 8.90 -24.23 4.03
N SER A 332 7.94 -23.54 3.45
CA SER A 332 6.80 -22.92 4.15
C SER A 332 5.72 -23.94 4.51
N ASP A 333 5.01 -23.71 5.63
CA ASP A 333 3.87 -24.53 6.05
C ASP A 333 2.62 -24.24 5.19
N PHE A 334 2.50 -23.01 4.70
CA PHE A 334 1.39 -22.53 3.91
C PHE A 334 1.89 -21.72 2.72
N ASN A 335 1.20 -21.84 1.60
CA ASN A 335 1.57 -21.13 0.38
C ASN A 335 0.35 -20.43 -0.24
N ILE A 336 0.54 -19.18 -0.65
CA ILE A 336 -0.35 -18.47 -1.57
C ILE A 336 0.46 -18.20 -2.84
N ILE A 337 0.04 -18.83 -3.92
CA ILE A 337 0.69 -18.66 -5.23
C ILE A 337 -0.11 -17.65 -6.04
N LEU A 338 0.56 -16.57 -6.44
CA LEU A 338 -0.03 -15.48 -7.20
C LEU A 338 0.52 -15.52 -8.63
N ASP A 339 -0.22 -16.17 -9.53
CA ASP A 339 0.17 -16.25 -10.93
C ASP A 339 0.30 -14.87 -11.56
N GLU A 340 1.42 -14.63 -12.23
CA GLU A 340 1.66 -13.41 -12.96
C GLU A 340 2.42 -13.68 -14.26
N GLU A 341 1.84 -13.20 -15.36
CA GLU A 341 2.55 -13.09 -16.61
C GLU A 341 3.56 -11.95 -16.53
N ILE A 342 4.83 -12.28 -16.76
CA ILE A 342 5.92 -11.32 -16.72
C ILE A 342 6.01 -10.58 -18.05
N ILE A 343 5.56 -9.34 -18.09
CA ILE A 343 5.77 -8.45 -19.21
C ILE A 343 7.09 -7.69 -18.97
N LYS A 344 8.08 -7.94 -19.82
CA LYS A 344 9.40 -7.30 -19.72
C LYS A 344 9.27 -5.78 -19.73
N GLY A 345 9.91 -5.12 -18.77
CA GLY A 345 9.91 -3.66 -18.68
C GLY A 345 8.68 -3.04 -18.01
N THR A 346 7.78 -3.84 -17.45
CA THR A 346 6.63 -3.31 -16.68
C THR A 346 6.77 -3.61 -15.19
N PRO A 347 6.10 -2.80 -14.34
CA PRO A 347 5.98 -3.09 -12.92
C PRO A 347 5.32 -4.45 -12.67
N ARG A 348 5.67 -5.09 -11.57
CA ARG A 348 5.07 -6.36 -11.15
C ARG A 348 3.71 -6.13 -10.48
N ARG A 349 2.68 -6.75 -10.99
CA ARG A 349 1.34 -6.72 -10.39
C ARG A 349 1.25 -7.60 -9.14
N PHE A 350 2.18 -8.53 -8.97
CA PHE A 350 2.36 -9.39 -7.80
C PHE A 350 2.23 -8.63 -6.49
N TYR A 351 2.88 -7.49 -6.36
CA TYR A 351 2.91 -6.73 -5.10
C TYR A 351 1.54 -6.17 -4.74
N THR A 352 0.82 -5.64 -5.72
CA THR A 352 -0.56 -5.19 -5.51
C THR A 352 -1.46 -6.37 -5.14
N ARG A 353 -1.36 -7.48 -5.86
CA ARG A 353 -2.12 -8.71 -5.58
C ARG A 353 -1.82 -9.25 -4.18
N ALA A 354 -0.55 -9.23 -3.75
CA ALA A 354 -0.16 -9.63 -2.40
C ALA A 354 -0.82 -8.74 -1.33
N ALA A 355 -0.87 -7.42 -1.54
CA ALA A 355 -1.57 -6.52 -0.62
C ALA A 355 -3.08 -6.85 -0.54
N TYR A 356 -3.72 -7.12 -1.67
CA TYR A 356 -5.14 -7.48 -1.70
C TYR A 356 -5.41 -8.82 -1.03
N VAL A 357 -4.64 -9.87 -1.31
CA VAL A 357 -4.89 -11.20 -0.74
C VAL A 357 -4.64 -11.25 0.77
N LEU A 358 -3.78 -10.36 1.29
CA LEU A 358 -3.52 -10.24 2.72
C LEU A 358 -4.55 -9.38 3.44
N SER A 359 -5.21 -8.47 2.74
CA SER A 359 -6.13 -7.50 3.36
C SER A 359 -7.34 -8.12 4.08
N PRO A 360 -7.90 -9.28 3.69
CA PRO A 360 -8.99 -9.89 4.44
C PRO A 360 -8.56 -10.62 5.72
N LEU A 361 -7.28 -10.90 5.95
CA LEU A 361 -6.82 -11.60 7.16
C LEU A 361 -7.24 -10.85 8.44
N PRO A 362 -6.90 -9.56 8.62
CA PRO A 362 -7.36 -8.80 9.77
C PRO A 362 -8.89 -8.66 9.81
N VAL A 363 -9.55 -8.53 8.66
CA VAL A 363 -11.01 -8.44 8.58
C VAL A 363 -11.66 -9.73 9.12
N LYS A 364 -11.21 -10.89 8.65
CA LYS A 364 -11.72 -12.19 9.11
C LYS A 364 -11.44 -12.45 10.58
N LEU A 365 -10.26 -12.04 11.07
CA LEU A 365 -9.95 -12.12 12.49
C LEU A 365 -10.93 -11.27 13.31
N ALA A 366 -11.17 -10.02 12.92
CA ALA A 366 -12.10 -9.15 13.62
C ALA A 366 -13.55 -9.68 13.61
N GLU A 367 -14.01 -10.21 12.48
CA GLU A 367 -15.33 -10.86 12.37
C GLU A 367 -15.47 -12.07 13.30
N ARG A 368 -14.44 -12.93 13.38
CA ARG A 368 -14.44 -14.07 14.32
C ARG A 368 -14.43 -13.66 15.78
N LEU A 369 -13.64 -12.65 16.13
CA LEU A 369 -13.63 -12.10 17.50
C LEU A 369 -15.01 -11.57 17.88
N ALA A 370 -15.66 -10.83 16.99
CA ALA A 370 -17.00 -10.31 17.19
C ALA A 370 -18.05 -11.44 17.37
N GLN A 371 -17.97 -12.52 16.57
CA GLN A 371 -18.83 -13.71 16.73
C GLN A 371 -18.69 -14.38 18.09
N ARG A 372 -17.52 -14.23 18.73
CA ARG A 372 -17.28 -14.73 20.13
C ARG A 372 -17.58 -13.68 21.20
N GLY A 373 -18.20 -12.56 20.83
CA GLY A 373 -18.54 -11.48 21.77
C GLY A 373 -17.37 -10.53 22.09
N LEU A 374 -16.21 -10.70 21.44
CA LEU A 374 -15.05 -9.82 21.59
C LEU A 374 -15.08 -8.74 20.50
N ASN A 375 -15.81 -7.66 20.78
CA ASN A 375 -15.89 -6.54 19.86
C ASN A 375 -14.63 -5.66 19.96
N LEU A 376 -14.07 -5.30 18.80
CA LEU A 376 -12.98 -4.34 18.76
C LEU A 376 -13.48 -2.99 19.24
N PRO A 377 -12.77 -2.32 20.16
CA PRO A 377 -13.15 -0.99 20.64
C PRO A 377 -13.06 0.04 19.51
N GLU A 378 -13.85 1.10 19.63
CA GLU A 378 -13.95 2.14 18.60
C GLU A 378 -12.61 2.77 18.24
N TYR A 379 -11.74 2.97 19.22
CA TYR A 379 -10.40 3.52 18.97
C TYR A 379 -9.52 2.65 18.06
N ILE A 380 -9.73 1.32 18.04
CA ILE A 380 -9.03 0.42 17.10
C ILE A 380 -9.66 0.50 15.70
N ILE A 381 -10.97 0.70 15.63
CA ILE A 381 -11.72 0.68 14.36
C ILE A 381 -11.66 2.04 13.65
N SER A 382 -11.71 3.13 14.43
CA SER A 382 -11.82 4.50 13.93
C SER A 382 -10.53 5.30 14.04
N TRP A 383 -9.57 4.86 14.85
CA TRP A 383 -8.36 5.63 15.12
C TRP A 383 -7.33 5.43 14.00
N TYR A 384 -6.96 6.54 13.40
CA TYR A 384 -6.20 6.56 12.15
C TYR A 384 -4.72 6.81 12.36
N HIS A 385 -4.30 7.18 13.55
CA HIS A 385 -2.95 7.65 13.80
C HIS A 385 -2.36 6.96 15.02
N SER A 386 -1.05 6.88 15.00
CA SER A 386 -0.24 6.35 16.09
C SER A 386 -0.67 6.93 17.44
N VAL A 387 -0.46 6.16 18.48
CA VAL A 387 -0.74 6.47 19.89
C VAL A 387 -0.07 7.78 20.39
N THR A 388 0.61 8.49 19.52
CA THR A 388 1.40 9.69 19.80
C THR A 388 0.71 11.00 19.39
N GLN A 389 -0.57 10.96 19.04
CA GLN A 389 -1.39 12.16 18.82
C GLN A 389 -2.51 12.25 19.84
#